data_39220ea6cbf7bdfb9b6104822dedf9c0
#
_entry.id   39220ea6cbf7bdfb9b6104822dedf9c0
#
_cell.length_a   1.000
_cell.length_b   1.000
_cell.length_c   1.000
_cell.angle_alpha   90.00
_cell.angle_beta   90.00
_cell.angle_gamma   90.00
#
_symmetry.space_group_name_H-M   'P 1'
#
loop_
_entity.id
_entity.type
_entity.pdbx_description
1 polymer ?
#
loop_
_entity_poly.entity_id
_entity_poly.type
_entity_poly.pdbx_seq_one_letter_code
_entity_poly.pdbx_strand_id
1 'polypeptide(L)'
;MMKRFPNRFFSFALLAAFSAASCSTEADSSDTPPKIDGLNSPYAMKFSDDEQRIREAKWSEPGVRRIELSSGHKVFTQTFGENPDVCILALHGGPAATHEYLLSLAYDLPAKFGFEVVMYDQLGSFYSDQPTTDIWNIDRWVDEVEEVRKALGYDASNFYLLGNSWGGILGMEYALRYQEHLNGLIVCNMVASIPEYAAYNQQVLRPQMRPNLLDSLNAFEAAGEFQNETYLDLIQTEFYNLHICRLEEWPEEVEISFAKLNYPLYDLMQGPSEFKVGGRLIDWDITDRLSEISAPTLMVGATHDTMDPEAMKRQSDLVQD
;
A
#
# COMPACT_ATOMS: atom_id res chain seq x y z
N MET A 1 -30.39 -3.42 27.00
CA MET A 1 -29.70 -4.63 27.48
C MET A 1 -28.73 -5.05 26.38
N MET A 2 -27.59 -4.33 26.30
CA MET A 2 -26.58 -4.54 25.27
C MET A 2 -25.68 -5.70 25.68
N LYS A 3 -25.59 -6.71 24.84
CA LYS A 3 -24.63 -7.83 25.03
C LYS A 3 -23.25 -7.35 24.61
N ARG A 4 -22.34 -7.22 25.58
CA ARG A 4 -20.91 -7.04 25.32
C ARG A 4 -20.38 -8.31 24.65
N PHE A 5 -19.85 -8.16 23.42
CA PHE A 5 -19.01 -9.17 22.79
C PHE A 5 -17.62 -9.07 23.39
N PRO A 6 -16.95 -10.17 23.71
CA PRO A 6 -15.60 -10.13 24.24
C PRO A 6 -14.61 -9.76 23.12
N ASN A 7 -13.67 -8.85 23.45
CA ASN A 7 -12.49 -8.56 22.66
C ASN A 7 -11.81 -9.88 22.26
N ARG A 8 -11.89 -10.22 20.98
CA ARG A 8 -11.07 -11.28 20.41
C ARG A 8 -9.82 -10.62 19.84
N PHE A 9 -8.77 -10.62 20.62
CA PHE A 9 -7.42 -10.43 20.12
C PHE A 9 -7.14 -11.48 19.05
N PHE A 10 -6.88 -11.05 17.83
CA PHE A 10 -6.36 -11.92 16.79
C PHE A 10 -4.90 -12.21 17.09
N SER A 11 -4.64 -13.37 17.68
CA SER A 11 -3.29 -13.92 17.78
C SER A 11 -2.82 -14.30 16.37
N PHE A 12 -1.88 -13.55 15.81
CA PHE A 12 -1.12 -13.98 14.65
C PHE A 12 -0.10 -15.04 15.11
N ALA A 13 -0.52 -16.28 15.19
CA ALA A 13 0.39 -17.41 15.36
C ALA A 13 0.80 -17.94 13.99
N LEU A 14 1.81 -17.32 13.37
CA LEU A 14 2.53 -17.95 12.26
C LEU A 14 3.83 -18.56 12.82
N LEU A 15 3.81 -19.87 13.07
CA LEU A 15 5.00 -20.65 13.42
C LEU A 15 5.89 -20.76 12.16
N ALA A 16 6.90 -19.91 12.04
CA ALA A 16 7.99 -20.10 11.11
C ALA A 16 9.18 -20.71 11.89
N ALA A 17 9.41 -22.00 11.71
CA ALA A 17 10.62 -22.66 12.19
C ALA A 17 11.80 -22.27 11.28
N PHE A 18 12.69 -21.39 11.74
CA PHE A 18 13.96 -21.14 11.10
C PHE A 18 15.05 -22.00 11.74
N SER A 19 15.62 -22.93 10.96
CA SER A 19 16.88 -23.57 11.28
C SER A 19 18.03 -22.67 10.85
N ALA A 20 18.86 -22.26 11.82
CA ALA A 20 20.08 -21.51 11.56
C ALA A 20 21.12 -22.41 10.86
N ALA A 21 21.47 -22.08 9.64
CA ALA A 21 22.66 -22.60 8.97
C ALA A 21 23.71 -21.48 8.90
N SER A 22 24.85 -21.71 9.54
CA SER A 22 26.02 -20.86 9.47
C SER A 22 26.61 -20.88 8.06
N CYS A 23 26.79 -19.73 7.43
CA CYS A 23 27.47 -19.60 6.15
C CYS A 23 28.78 -18.87 6.31
N SER A 24 29.87 -19.53 5.91
CA SER A 24 31.21 -18.95 5.74
C SER A 24 31.28 -18.19 4.42
N THR A 25 31.89 -17.01 4.48
CA THR A 25 32.07 -16.09 3.34
C THR A 25 33.14 -16.56 2.37
N GLU A 26 32.78 -16.71 1.10
CA GLU A 26 33.67 -16.49 -0.02
C GLU A 26 32.95 -15.59 -1.03
N ALA A 27 33.59 -14.48 -1.40
CA ALA A 27 33.08 -13.54 -2.37
C ALA A 27 33.39 -14.05 -3.79
N ASP A 28 32.34 -14.32 -4.57
CA ASP A 28 32.45 -14.51 -6.01
C ASP A 28 31.55 -13.52 -6.74
N SER A 29 32.16 -12.73 -7.60
CA SER A 29 31.53 -11.68 -8.39
C SER A 29 30.95 -12.24 -9.66
N SER A 30 29.63 -12.48 -9.70
CA SER A 30 28.87 -12.61 -10.92
C SER A 30 27.50 -11.94 -10.75
N ASP A 31 27.28 -10.85 -11.48
CA ASP A 31 26.05 -10.05 -11.57
C ASP A 31 24.94 -10.85 -12.28
N THR A 32 24.43 -11.89 -11.63
CA THR A 32 23.17 -12.53 -11.98
C THR A 32 22.38 -12.71 -10.69
N PRO A 33 21.16 -12.13 -10.56
CA PRO A 33 20.34 -12.39 -9.40
C PRO A 33 20.09 -13.89 -9.24
N PRO A 34 20.06 -14.42 -8.01
CA PRO A 34 19.83 -15.83 -7.78
C PRO A 34 18.49 -16.25 -8.40
N LYS A 35 18.53 -17.29 -9.23
CA LYS A 35 17.30 -17.98 -9.68
C LYS A 35 16.69 -18.62 -8.44
N ILE A 36 15.61 -18.00 -7.94
CA ILE A 36 14.78 -18.61 -6.90
C ILE A 36 13.99 -19.73 -7.58
N ASP A 37 14.21 -20.96 -7.18
CA ASP A 37 13.44 -22.12 -7.64
C ASP A 37 11.95 -21.87 -7.39
N GLY A 38 11.13 -21.97 -8.44
CA GLY A 38 9.78 -21.45 -8.61
C GLY A 38 8.67 -22.00 -7.71
N LEU A 39 8.94 -22.43 -6.46
CA LEU A 39 7.94 -22.97 -5.55
C LEU A 39 7.90 -22.33 -4.17
N ASN A 40 8.82 -21.43 -3.81
CA ASN A 40 8.89 -20.87 -2.45
C ASN A 40 9.38 -19.42 -2.41
N SER A 41 8.75 -18.51 -3.14
CA SER A 41 9.01 -17.08 -2.89
C SER A 41 8.55 -16.75 -1.46
N PRO A 42 9.39 -16.09 -0.64
CA PRO A 42 8.99 -15.64 0.69
C PRO A 42 7.93 -14.54 0.65
N TYR A 43 7.74 -13.91 -0.51
CA TYR A 43 6.79 -12.80 -0.73
C TYR A 43 5.45 -13.25 -1.32
N ALA A 44 5.30 -14.50 -1.69
CA ALA A 44 4.05 -15.06 -2.17
C ALA A 44 3.21 -15.55 -1.00
N MET A 45 2.01 -14.98 -0.82
CA MET A 45 1.06 -15.47 0.17
C MET A 45 0.68 -16.92 -0.11
N LYS A 46 0.54 -17.70 0.95
CA LYS A 46 -0.02 -19.04 0.90
C LYS A 46 -1.39 -18.98 1.55
N PHE A 47 -2.40 -19.41 0.82
CA PHE A 47 -3.78 -19.35 1.26
C PHE A 47 -4.24 -20.69 1.82
N SER A 48 -4.91 -20.66 2.97
CA SER A 48 -5.70 -21.77 3.48
C SER A 48 -6.92 -22.02 2.55
N ASP A 49 -7.57 -23.17 2.72
CA ASP A 49 -8.78 -23.49 1.95
C ASP A 49 -9.90 -22.46 2.20
N ASP A 50 -9.99 -21.89 3.40
CA ASP A 50 -10.98 -20.88 3.74
C ASP A 50 -10.66 -19.53 3.07
N GLU A 51 -9.41 -19.09 3.10
CA GLU A 51 -8.98 -17.88 2.40
C GLU A 51 -9.14 -18.02 0.89
N GLN A 52 -8.84 -19.19 0.33
CA GLN A 52 -9.09 -19.44 -1.09
C GLN A 52 -10.58 -19.33 -1.45
N ARG A 53 -11.49 -19.85 -0.60
CA ARG A 53 -12.94 -19.69 -0.78
C ARG A 53 -13.35 -18.22 -0.69
N ILE A 54 -12.78 -17.44 0.23
CA ILE A 54 -13.04 -15.99 0.33
C ILE A 54 -12.64 -15.28 -0.97
N ARG A 55 -11.46 -15.58 -1.52
CA ARG A 55 -10.98 -15.03 -2.79
C ARG A 55 -11.92 -15.37 -3.95
N GLU A 56 -12.31 -16.63 -4.08
CA GLU A 56 -13.20 -17.11 -5.14
C GLU A 56 -14.60 -16.51 -5.04
N ALA A 57 -15.12 -16.35 -3.82
CA ALA A 57 -16.39 -15.66 -3.59
C ALA A 57 -16.30 -14.20 -4.04
N LYS A 58 -15.23 -13.48 -3.67
CA LYS A 58 -14.99 -12.09 -4.07
C LYS A 58 -14.86 -11.95 -5.58
N TRP A 59 -14.18 -12.88 -6.27
CA TRP A 59 -14.05 -12.86 -7.72
C TRP A 59 -15.39 -13.05 -8.46
N SER A 60 -16.42 -13.55 -7.78
CA SER A 60 -17.76 -13.76 -8.33
C SER A 60 -18.71 -12.60 -8.11
N GLU A 61 -18.26 -11.54 -7.39
CA GLU A 61 -19.10 -10.38 -7.11
C GLU A 61 -19.35 -9.53 -8.38
N PRO A 62 -20.48 -8.80 -8.42
CA PRO A 62 -20.78 -7.88 -9.51
C PRO A 62 -19.66 -6.82 -9.69
N GLY A 63 -19.36 -6.49 -10.94
CA GLY A 63 -18.34 -5.50 -11.30
C GLY A 63 -16.91 -6.02 -11.21
N VAL A 64 -16.70 -7.24 -10.70
CA VAL A 64 -15.35 -7.81 -10.58
C VAL A 64 -14.85 -8.31 -11.93
N ARG A 65 -13.59 -7.96 -12.23
CA ARG A 65 -12.80 -8.51 -13.35
C ARG A 65 -11.42 -8.90 -12.82
N ARG A 66 -10.92 -10.04 -13.27
CA ARG A 66 -9.51 -10.39 -13.11
C ARG A 66 -8.79 -10.09 -14.42
N ILE A 67 -8.08 -8.96 -14.44
CA ILE A 67 -7.35 -8.49 -15.63
C ILE A 67 -6.05 -9.29 -15.76
N GLU A 68 -5.85 -9.91 -16.91
CA GLU A 68 -4.62 -10.63 -17.23
C GLU A 68 -3.57 -9.64 -17.74
N LEU A 69 -2.41 -9.66 -17.11
CA LEU A 69 -1.25 -8.85 -17.44
C LEU A 69 -0.39 -9.55 -18.50
N SER A 70 0.47 -8.80 -19.16
CA SER A 70 1.42 -9.32 -20.14
C SER A 70 2.34 -10.41 -19.57
N SER A 71 2.55 -10.41 -18.26
CA SER A 71 3.29 -11.46 -17.53
C SER A 71 2.53 -12.78 -17.37
N GLY A 72 1.24 -12.85 -17.76
CA GLY A 72 0.33 -13.96 -17.52
C GLY A 72 -0.30 -14.01 -16.12
N HIS A 73 0.11 -13.13 -15.20
CA HIS A 73 -0.56 -13.00 -13.89
C HIS A 73 -1.85 -12.21 -14.02
N LYS A 74 -2.77 -12.40 -13.06
CA LYS A 74 -4.05 -11.70 -13.02
C LYS A 74 -4.18 -10.85 -11.78
N VAL A 75 -4.62 -9.61 -11.98
CA VAL A 75 -4.92 -8.68 -10.91
C VAL A 75 -6.42 -8.49 -10.75
N PHE A 76 -6.85 -8.25 -9.53
CA PHE A 76 -8.25 -8.01 -9.17
C PHE A 76 -8.63 -6.57 -9.45
N THR A 77 -9.79 -6.37 -10.07
CA THR A 77 -10.48 -5.07 -10.14
C THR A 77 -11.95 -5.24 -9.85
N GLN A 78 -12.58 -4.21 -9.27
CA GLN A 78 -14.02 -4.14 -9.08
C GLN A 78 -14.53 -2.74 -9.42
N THR A 79 -15.46 -2.66 -10.36
CA THR A 79 -16.04 -1.41 -10.85
C THR A 79 -17.36 -1.10 -10.11
N PHE A 80 -17.49 0.16 -9.70
CA PHE A 80 -18.67 0.73 -9.07
C PHE A 80 -19.13 1.97 -9.86
N GLY A 81 -20.43 2.06 -10.10
CA GLY A 81 -20.99 3.09 -10.98
C GLY A 81 -20.75 2.81 -12.46
N GLU A 82 -21.13 3.78 -13.28
CA GLU A 82 -20.92 3.79 -14.72
C GLU A 82 -20.89 5.24 -15.17
N ASN A 83 -19.77 5.69 -15.74
CA ASN A 83 -19.66 7.05 -16.27
C ASN A 83 -18.58 7.06 -17.37
N PRO A 84 -18.92 7.47 -18.61
CA PRO A 84 -17.95 7.51 -19.69
C PRO A 84 -16.94 8.68 -19.59
N ASP A 85 -17.24 9.71 -18.79
CA ASP A 85 -16.47 10.94 -18.73
C ASP A 85 -15.57 11.06 -17.51
N VAL A 86 -15.90 10.34 -16.41
CA VAL A 86 -15.13 10.36 -15.15
C VAL A 86 -14.95 8.95 -14.59
N CYS A 87 -13.79 8.38 -14.88
CA CYS A 87 -13.39 7.04 -14.47
C CYS A 87 -12.18 7.14 -13.53
N ILE A 88 -12.35 6.75 -12.28
CA ILE A 88 -11.32 6.84 -11.25
C ILE A 88 -10.77 5.43 -10.96
N LEU A 89 -9.49 5.20 -11.23
CA LEU A 89 -8.78 4.00 -10.76
C LEU A 89 -8.15 4.31 -9.40
N ALA A 90 -8.54 3.57 -8.37
CA ALA A 90 -8.06 3.76 -7.00
C ALA A 90 -6.92 2.79 -6.67
N LEU A 91 -5.74 3.33 -6.38
CA LEU A 91 -4.55 2.60 -5.97
C LEU A 91 -4.45 2.59 -4.45
N HIS A 92 -4.51 1.40 -3.86
CA HIS A 92 -4.38 1.23 -2.41
C HIS A 92 -2.93 1.41 -1.93
N GLY A 93 -2.78 1.60 -0.62
CA GLY A 93 -1.53 1.71 0.10
C GLY A 93 -0.88 0.35 0.44
N GLY A 94 0.00 0.39 1.36
CA GLY A 94 0.86 -0.71 1.80
C GLY A 94 2.32 -0.41 1.45
N PRO A 95 2.94 -1.03 0.44
CA PRO A 95 2.40 -1.89 -0.64
C PRO A 95 1.73 -3.18 -0.15
N ALA A 96 1.07 -3.86 -1.06
CA ALA A 96 0.46 -5.18 -0.84
C ALA A 96 -0.65 -5.25 0.23
N ALA A 97 -1.30 -4.12 0.56
CA ALA A 97 -2.59 -4.10 1.23
C ALA A 97 -3.71 -4.53 0.25
N THR A 98 -4.95 -4.20 0.55
CA THR A 98 -6.11 -4.45 -0.32
C THR A 98 -7.00 -3.20 -0.38
N HIS A 99 -7.95 -3.21 -1.31
CA HIS A 99 -8.80 -2.06 -1.62
C HIS A 99 -9.84 -1.73 -0.55
N GLU A 100 -10.14 -2.64 0.39
CA GLU A 100 -11.33 -2.53 1.24
C GLU A 100 -11.42 -1.20 2.00
N TYR A 101 -10.32 -0.68 2.53
CA TYR A 101 -10.35 0.59 3.28
C TYR A 101 -10.69 1.82 2.40
N LEU A 102 -10.65 1.68 1.08
CA LEU A 102 -11.07 2.71 0.12
C LEU A 102 -12.52 2.57 -0.34
N LEU A 103 -13.26 1.53 0.10
CA LEU A 103 -14.62 1.24 -0.37
C LEU A 103 -15.62 2.39 -0.14
N SER A 104 -15.40 3.23 0.87
CA SER A 104 -16.21 4.44 1.06
C SER A 104 -16.21 5.35 -0.17
N LEU A 105 -15.08 5.46 -0.89
CA LEU A 105 -14.99 6.20 -2.14
C LEU A 105 -15.81 5.53 -3.25
N ALA A 106 -15.76 4.20 -3.32
CA ALA A 106 -16.52 3.41 -4.30
C ALA A 106 -18.04 3.48 -4.11
N TYR A 107 -18.49 3.71 -2.89
CA TYR A 107 -19.93 3.88 -2.62
C TYR A 107 -20.37 5.33 -2.77
N ASP A 108 -19.58 6.26 -2.24
CA ASP A 108 -19.95 7.67 -2.15
C ASP A 108 -19.85 8.41 -3.49
N LEU A 109 -18.76 8.22 -4.23
CA LEU A 109 -18.52 8.98 -5.46
C LEU A 109 -19.52 8.63 -6.58
N PRO A 110 -19.85 7.35 -6.86
CA PRO A 110 -20.92 7.02 -7.79
C PRO A 110 -22.28 7.52 -7.30
N ALA A 111 -22.61 7.35 -6.03
CA ALA A 111 -23.93 7.71 -5.50
C ALA A 111 -24.16 9.23 -5.48
N LYS A 112 -23.15 10.03 -5.16
CA LYS A 112 -23.24 11.49 -5.00
C LYS A 112 -22.99 12.27 -6.29
N PHE A 113 -22.08 11.77 -7.14
CA PHE A 113 -21.56 12.51 -8.30
C PHE A 113 -21.73 11.75 -9.62
N GLY A 114 -22.16 10.49 -9.58
CA GLY A 114 -22.31 9.65 -10.77
C GLY A 114 -20.97 9.24 -11.40
N PHE A 115 -19.86 9.26 -10.66
CA PHE A 115 -18.56 8.84 -11.17
C PHE A 115 -18.48 7.32 -11.30
N GLU A 116 -17.65 6.83 -12.20
CA GLU A 116 -17.22 5.44 -12.18
C GLU A 116 -15.95 5.32 -11.32
N VAL A 117 -15.93 4.35 -10.39
CA VAL A 117 -14.78 4.09 -9.53
C VAL A 117 -14.38 2.63 -9.65
N VAL A 118 -13.12 2.39 -9.94
CA VAL A 118 -12.54 1.06 -10.01
C VAL A 118 -11.59 0.84 -8.84
N MET A 119 -11.94 -0.08 -7.96
CA MET A 119 -11.04 -0.62 -6.96
C MET A 119 -10.11 -1.64 -7.61
N TYR A 120 -8.84 -1.61 -7.23
CA TYR A 120 -7.80 -2.43 -7.83
C TYR A 120 -6.85 -2.95 -6.75
N ASP A 121 -6.69 -4.26 -6.68
CA ASP A 121 -5.66 -4.89 -5.87
C ASP A 121 -4.44 -5.19 -6.74
N GLN A 122 -3.32 -4.60 -6.37
CA GLN A 122 -2.06 -4.75 -7.09
C GLN A 122 -1.54 -6.19 -7.00
N LEU A 123 -0.67 -6.58 -7.91
CA LEU A 123 -0.03 -7.88 -7.89
C LEU A 123 0.68 -8.11 -6.55
N GLY A 124 0.51 -9.30 -5.95
CA GLY A 124 1.00 -9.60 -4.60
C GLY A 124 0.01 -9.30 -3.48
N SER A 125 -1.06 -8.54 -3.74
CA SER A 125 -2.16 -8.32 -2.79
C SER A 125 -3.10 -9.53 -2.72
N PHE A 126 -3.89 -9.61 -1.65
CA PHE A 126 -4.67 -10.81 -1.29
C PHE A 126 -5.56 -11.36 -2.41
N TYR A 127 -6.25 -10.51 -3.19
CA TYR A 127 -7.16 -10.97 -4.24
C TYR A 127 -6.51 -11.11 -5.63
N SER A 128 -5.27 -10.66 -5.79
CA SER A 128 -4.49 -10.78 -7.01
C SER A 128 -3.57 -11.99 -7.00
N ASP A 129 -2.95 -12.30 -8.11
CA ASP A 129 -2.00 -13.41 -8.20
C ASP A 129 -0.74 -13.12 -7.38
N GLN A 130 -0.07 -14.21 -6.98
CA GLN A 130 1.10 -14.20 -6.12
C GLN A 130 2.33 -14.66 -6.91
N PRO A 131 3.14 -13.74 -7.46
CA PRO A 131 4.38 -14.12 -8.15
C PRO A 131 5.34 -14.87 -7.26
N THR A 132 5.95 -15.90 -7.80
CA THR A 132 6.94 -16.75 -7.10
C THR A 132 8.37 -16.29 -7.31
N THR A 133 8.59 -15.24 -8.13
CA THR A 133 9.89 -14.62 -8.40
C THR A 133 9.97 -13.24 -7.79
N ASP A 134 11.18 -12.78 -7.47
CA ASP A 134 11.40 -11.41 -6.99
C ASP A 134 11.35 -10.44 -8.18
N ILE A 135 10.19 -9.83 -8.38
CA ILE A 135 9.93 -8.83 -9.43
C ILE A 135 9.56 -7.47 -8.84
N TRP A 136 9.77 -7.30 -7.53
CA TRP A 136 9.22 -6.21 -6.75
C TRP A 136 10.05 -4.94 -6.86
N ASN A 137 9.59 -4.01 -7.69
CA ASN A 137 10.12 -2.66 -7.85
C ASN A 137 9.01 -1.72 -8.36
N ILE A 138 9.21 -0.42 -8.20
CA ILE A 138 8.23 0.62 -8.56
C ILE A 138 7.87 0.55 -10.04
N ASP A 139 8.86 0.45 -10.92
CA ASP A 139 8.66 0.43 -12.38
C ASP A 139 7.69 -0.66 -12.81
N ARG A 140 7.83 -1.85 -12.23
CA ARG A 140 6.95 -2.99 -12.51
C ARG A 140 5.48 -2.69 -12.16
N TRP A 141 5.23 -2.06 -11.00
CA TRP A 141 3.86 -1.69 -10.62
C TRP A 141 3.31 -0.51 -11.43
N VAL A 142 4.15 0.43 -11.83
CA VAL A 142 3.74 1.51 -12.74
C VAL A 142 3.32 0.95 -14.10
N ASP A 143 4.08 0.01 -14.66
CA ASP A 143 3.72 -0.69 -15.89
C ASP A 143 2.42 -1.49 -15.74
N GLU A 144 2.20 -2.10 -14.57
CA GLU A 144 0.96 -2.80 -14.23
C GLU A 144 -0.26 -1.86 -14.24
N VAL A 145 -0.15 -0.67 -13.65
CA VAL A 145 -1.22 0.35 -13.69
C VAL A 145 -1.56 0.71 -15.14
N GLU A 146 -0.57 0.85 -16.01
CA GLU A 146 -0.79 1.14 -17.44
C GLU A 146 -1.45 -0.04 -18.18
N GLU A 147 -1.09 -1.28 -17.87
CA GLU A 147 -1.78 -2.46 -18.41
C GLU A 147 -3.24 -2.53 -17.95
N VAL A 148 -3.51 -2.23 -16.67
CA VAL A 148 -4.87 -2.19 -16.10
C VAL A 148 -5.69 -1.08 -16.77
N ARG A 149 -5.16 0.15 -16.90
CA ARG A 149 -5.82 1.25 -17.61
C ARG A 149 -6.23 0.85 -19.03
N LYS A 150 -5.30 0.25 -19.78
CA LYS A 150 -5.58 -0.23 -21.16
C LYS A 150 -6.68 -1.28 -21.21
N ALA A 151 -6.65 -2.23 -20.28
CA ALA A 151 -7.67 -3.29 -20.20
C ALA A 151 -9.06 -2.77 -19.80
N LEU A 152 -9.11 -1.65 -19.07
CA LEU A 152 -10.34 -0.93 -18.73
C LEU A 152 -10.83 -0.03 -19.87
N GLY A 153 -9.97 0.34 -20.81
CA GLY A 153 -10.31 1.19 -21.96
C GLY A 153 -10.31 2.68 -21.65
N TYR A 154 -9.60 3.12 -20.60
CA TYR A 154 -9.53 4.52 -20.21
C TYR A 154 -8.44 5.29 -20.96
N ASP A 155 -8.66 6.58 -21.18
CA ASP A 155 -7.72 7.49 -21.85
C ASP A 155 -7.76 8.90 -21.24
N ALA A 156 -6.96 9.81 -21.79
CA ALA A 156 -6.82 11.17 -21.29
C ALA A 156 -8.14 11.99 -21.22
N SER A 157 -9.20 11.52 -21.86
CA SER A 157 -10.50 12.23 -21.81
C SER A 157 -11.32 11.91 -20.57
N ASN A 158 -11.05 10.77 -19.92
CA ASN A 158 -11.87 10.27 -18.81
C ASN A 158 -11.10 9.67 -17.63
N PHE A 159 -9.78 9.46 -17.76
CA PHE A 159 -9.02 8.70 -16.77
C PHE A 159 -8.46 9.58 -15.65
N TYR A 160 -8.91 9.31 -14.43
CA TYR A 160 -8.37 9.86 -13.20
C TYR A 160 -7.69 8.77 -12.38
N LEU A 161 -6.49 9.04 -11.90
CA LEU A 161 -5.75 8.14 -11.03
C LEU A 161 -5.76 8.68 -9.60
N LEU A 162 -6.28 7.89 -8.66
CA LEU A 162 -6.27 8.22 -7.24
C LEU A 162 -5.34 7.26 -6.52
N GLY A 163 -4.31 7.77 -5.87
CA GLY A 163 -3.39 6.97 -5.07
C GLY A 163 -3.37 7.40 -3.61
N ASN A 164 -3.53 6.45 -2.70
CA ASN A 164 -3.39 6.67 -1.27
C ASN A 164 -2.13 6.00 -0.74
N SER A 165 -1.33 6.70 0.07
CA SER A 165 -0.08 6.18 0.65
C SER A 165 0.85 5.62 -0.45
N TRP A 166 1.28 4.37 -0.38
CA TRP A 166 2.02 3.71 -1.47
C TRP A 166 1.38 3.90 -2.85
N GLY A 167 0.03 3.86 -2.93
CA GLY A 167 -0.67 4.18 -4.18
C GLY A 167 -0.39 5.60 -4.68
N GLY A 168 -0.07 6.55 -3.79
CA GLY A 168 0.38 7.90 -4.14
C GLY A 168 1.77 7.90 -4.78
N ILE A 169 2.72 7.07 -4.30
CA ILE A 169 4.01 6.85 -4.96
C ILE A 169 3.77 6.37 -6.39
N LEU A 170 2.95 5.33 -6.56
CA LEU A 170 2.64 4.80 -7.90
C LEU A 170 1.95 5.83 -8.78
N GLY A 171 1.05 6.64 -8.23
CA GLY A 171 0.36 7.71 -8.96
C GLY A 171 1.32 8.78 -9.48
N MET A 172 2.24 9.25 -8.65
CA MET A 172 3.26 10.23 -9.04
C MET A 172 4.24 9.66 -10.07
N GLU A 173 4.74 8.44 -9.87
CA GLU A 173 5.63 7.78 -10.84
C GLU A 173 4.92 7.46 -12.16
N TYR A 174 3.62 7.10 -12.10
CA TYR A 174 2.80 6.93 -13.28
C TYR A 174 2.67 8.27 -14.05
N ALA A 175 2.40 9.37 -13.36
CA ALA A 175 2.32 10.68 -13.99
C ALA A 175 3.65 11.06 -14.67
N LEU A 176 4.79 10.86 -14.00
CA LEU A 176 6.12 11.12 -14.58
C LEU A 176 6.41 10.32 -15.86
N ARG A 177 5.70 9.21 -16.09
CA ARG A 177 5.93 8.32 -17.24
C ARG A 177 4.83 8.35 -18.29
N TYR A 178 3.56 8.51 -17.87
CA TYR A 178 2.37 8.28 -18.69
C TYR A 178 1.30 9.37 -18.53
N GLN A 179 1.67 10.57 -18.08
CA GLN A 179 0.71 11.65 -17.81
C GLN A 179 -0.13 12.05 -19.02
N GLU A 180 0.33 11.76 -20.24
CA GLU A 180 -0.45 11.99 -21.47
C GLU A 180 -1.74 11.17 -21.54
N HIS A 181 -1.90 10.17 -20.66
CA HIS A 181 -3.11 9.36 -20.54
C HIS A 181 -4.02 9.80 -19.40
N LEU A 182 -3.57 10.74 -18.55
CA LEU A 182 -4.33 11.23 -17.40
C LEU A 182 -5.20 12.43 -17.74
N ASN A 183 -6.45 12.41 -17.25
CA ASN A 183 -7.27 13.62 -17.12
C ASN A 183 -7.01 14.32 -15.77
N GLY A 184 -6.58 13.60 -14.77
CA GLY A 184 -6.13 14.15 -13.48
C GLY A 184 -5.51 13.11 -12.55
N LEU A 185 -4.68 13.59 -11.64
CA LEU A 185 -4.03 12.81 -10.58
C LEU A 185 -4.52 13.28 -9.21
N ILE A 186 -4.82 12.34 -8.32
CA ILE A 186 -5.17 12.60 -6.93
C ILE A 186 -4.21 11.82 -6.04
N VAL A 187 -3.39 12.54 -5.25
CA VAL A 187 -2.44 11.95 -4.32
C VAL A 187 -2.95 12.20 -2.90
N CYS A 188 -3.28 11.12 -2.20
CA CYS A 188 -3.78 11.18 -0.83
C CYS A 188 -2.74 10.63 0.15
N ASN A 189 -2.43 11.40 1.20
CA ASN A 189 -1.62 10.93 2.33
C ASN A 189 -0.27 10.34 1.88
N MET A 190 0.46 11.07 1.00
CA MET A 190 1.78 10.68 0.56
C MET A 190 2.63 11.91 0.18
N VAL A 191 3.87 11.92 0.65
CA VAL A 191 4.92 12.85 0.24
C VAL A 191 5.76 12.26 -0.91
N ALA A 192 6.49 13.10 -1.63
CA ALA A 192 7.32 12.69 -2.77
C ALA A 192 8.73 12.21 -2.37
N SER A 193 8.98 11.96 -1.07
CA SER A 193 10.27 11.57 -0.53
C SER A 193 10.10 10.66 0.69
N ILE A 194 10.57 9.42 0.62
CA ILE A 194 10.62 8.52 1.78
C ILE A 194 11.66 8.96 2.81
N PRO A 195 12.84 9.50 2.43
CA PRO A 195 13.74 10.14 3.41
C PRO A 195 13.06 11.26 4.22
N GLU A 196 12.23 12.12 3.58
CA GLU A 196 11.48 13.18 4.28
C GLU A 196 10.42 12.57 5.22
N TYR A 197 9.68 11.57 4.76
CA TYR A 197 8.72 10.81 5.58
C TYR A 197 9.41 10.19 6.81
N ALA A 198 10.52 9.49 6.63
CA ALA A 198 11.26 8.87 7.73
C ALA A 198 11.81 9.93 8.71
N ALA A 199 12.27 11.07 8.20
CA ALA A 199 12.74 12.18 9.04
C ALA A 199 11.60 12.80 9.86
N TYR A 200 10.42 13.03 9.28
CA TYR A 200 9.24 13.53 9.99
C TYR A 200 8.81 12.59 11.12
N ASN A 201 8.72 11.29 10.82
CA ASN A 201 8.43 10.29 11.83
C ASN A 201 9.45 10.36 12.98
N GLN A 202 10.75 10.33 12.68
CA GLN A 202 11.82 10.29 13.68
C GLN A 202 11.93 11.59 14.50
N GLN A 203 11.73 12.76 13.87
CA GLN A 203 12.02 14.05 14.49
C GLN A 203 10.78 14.72 15.08
N VAL A 204 9.58 14.37 14.59
CA VAL A 204 8.33 15.02 14.99
C VAL A 204 7.38 14.06 15.69
N LEU A 205 7.05 12.90 15.08
CA LEU A 205 6.02 12.02 15.62
C LEU A 205 6.51 11.22 16.83
N ARG A 206 7.68 10.55 16.69
CA ARG A 206 8.25 9.74 17.78
C ARG A 206 8.50 10.53 19.08
N PRO A 207 9.03 11.77 19.06
CA PRO A 207 9.21 12.58 20.27
C PRO A 207 7.92 13.01 20.98
N GLN A 208 6.76 12.92 20.33
CA GLN A 208 5.47 13.19 20.95
C GLN A 208 4.95 12.04 21.82
N MET A 209 5.52 10.85 21.65
CA MET A 209 5.18 9.69 22.46
C MET A 209 5.69 9.82 23.90
N ARG A 210 5.04 9.13 24.84
CA ARG A 210 5.53 9.04 26.22
C ARG A 210 6.92 8.39 26.25
N PRO A 211 7.92 8.98 26.95
CA PRO A 211 9.30 8.51 26.88
C PRO A 211 9.50 7.03 27.20
N ASN A 212 8.80 6.50 28.21
CA ASN A 212 8.91 5.10 28.59
C ASN A 212 8.37 4.12 27.51
N LEU A 213 7.39 4.54 26.70
CA LEU A 213 6.88 3.75 25.60
C LEU A 213 7.84 3.81 24.42
N LEU A 214 8.36 4.98 24.10
CA LEU A 214 9.37 5.14 23.05
C LEU A 214 10.62 4.32 23.36
N ASP A 215 11.09 4.31 24.63
CA ASP A 215 12.21 3.47 25.05
C ASP A 215 11.93 1.98 24.85
N SER A 216 10.70 1.52 25.15
CA SER A 216 10.29 0.14 24.92
C SER A 216 10.28 -0.21 23.44
N LEU A 217 9.70 0.64 22.59
CA LEU A 217 9.68 0.46 21.13
C LEU A 217 11.11 0.42 20.57
N ASN A 218 11.98 1.34 20.98
CA ASN A 218 13.38 1.37 20.57
C ASN A 218 14.14 0.09 20.99
N ALA A 219 13.82 -0.50 22.14
CA ALA A 219 14.43 -1.74 22.58
C ALA A 219 14.02 -2.94 21.72
N PHE A 220 12.74 -3.06 21.35
CA PHE A 220 12.25 -4.07 20.40
C PHE A 220 12.89 -3.91 19.02
N GLU A 221 12.95 -2.66 18.51
CA GLU A 221 13.58 -2.36 17.22
C GLU A 221 15.07 -2.73 17.20
N ALA A 222 15.80 -2.40 18.27
CA ALA A 222 17.22 -2.74 18.42
C ALA A 222 17.45 -4.26 18.49
N ALA A 223 16.49 -5.02 19.02
CA ALA A 223 16.51 -6.47 19.06
C ALA A 223 16.02 -7.14 17.76
N GLY A 224 15.48 -6.36 16.80
CA GLY A 224 14.84 -6.89 15.59
C GLY A 224 13.52 -7.61 15.85
N GLU A 225 12.86 -7.34 16.97
CA GLU A 225 11.64 -8.01 17.41
C GLU A 225 10.37 -7.33 16.90
N PHE A 226 10.30 -7.05 15.59
CA PHE A 226 9.18 -6.34 14.96
C PHE A 226 7.87 -7.12 14.93
N GLN A 227 7.89 -8.44 15.18
CA GLN A 227 6.70 -9.30 15.27
C GLN A 227 6.32 -9.64 16.72
N ASN A 228 6.97 -9.03 17.72
CA ASN A 228 6.63 -9.21 19.12
C ASN A 228 5.23 -8.63 19.40
N GLU A 229 4.35 -9.41 20.03
CA GLU A 229 2.96 -8.98 20.28
C GLU A 229 2.87 -7.67 21.07
N THR A 230 3.77 -7.46 22.05
CA THR A 230 3.80 -6.20 22.82
C THR A 230 4.23 -5.03 21.93
N TYR A 231 5.19 -5.22 21.02
CA TYR A 231 5.61 -4.18 20.08
C TYR A 231 4.45 -3.79 19.15
N LEU A 232 3.74 -4.77 18.59
CA LEU A 232 2.61 -4.54 17.70
C LEU A 232 1.45 -3.86 18.43
N ASP A 233 1.14 -4.29 19.66
CA ASP A 233 0.10 -3.65 20.49
C ASP A 233 0.45 -2.18 20.82
N LEU A 234 1.70 -1.89 21.16
CA LEU A 234 2.15 -0.53 21.41
C LEU A 234 2.08 0.35 20.15
N ILE A 235 2.47 -0.17 18.99
CA ILE A 235 2.33 0.56 17.74
C ILE A 235 0.85 0.81 17.41
N GLN A 236 -0.01 -0.19 17.57
CA GLN A 236 -1.44 -0.06 17.31
C GLN A 236 -2.06 1.01 18.21
N THR A 237 -1.81 0.94 19.51
CA THR A 237 -2.49 1.78 20.50
C THR A 237 -1.92 3.19 20.59
N GLU A 238 -0.62 3.36 20.46
CA GLU A 238 0.09 4.62 20.72
C GLU A 238 0.51 5.37 19.45
N PHE A 239 0.40 4.72 18.28
CA PHE A 239 0.77 5.33 17.01
C PHE A 239 -0.33 5.20 15.95
N TYR A 240 -0.80 4.00 15.60
CA TYR A 240 -1.80 3.86 14.54
C TYR A 240 -3.14 4.47 14.89
N ASN A 241 -3.59 4.36 16.13
CA ASN A 241 -4.83 5.03 16.60
C ASN A 241 -4.73 6.56 16.61
N LEU A 242 -3.54 7.12 16.48
CA LEU A 242 -3.33 8.57 16.41
C LEU A 242 -3.10 9.08 14.99
N HIS A 243 -2.47 8.25 14.13
CA HIS A 243 -1.94 8.71 12.86
C HIS A 243 -2.48 7.94 11.63
N ILE A 244 -3.08 6.76 11.80
CA ILE A 244 -3.65 5.96 10.71
C ILE A 244 -5.18 6.04 10.72
N CYS A 245 -5.82 5.61 11.83
CA CYS A 245 -7.26 5.72 11.97
C CYS A 245 -7.61 6.16 13.39
N ARG A 246 -8.18 7.36 13.53
CA ARG A 246 -8.48 8.01 14.82
C ARG A 246 -9.90 7.75 15.33
N LEU A 247 -10.62 6.85 14.72
CA LEU A 247 -11.93 6.43 15.22
C LEU A 247 -11.74 5.51 16.43
N GLU A 248 -12.64 5.61 17.40
CA GLU A 248 -12.61 4.78 18.62
C GLU A 248 -12.73 3.29 18.28
N GLU A 249 -13.61 2.97 17.31
CA GLU A 249 -13.71 1.67 16.71
C GLU A 249 -13.31 1.81 15.23
N TRP A 250 -12.35 1.03 14.79
CA TRP A 250 -11.94 1.05 13.39
C TRP A 250 -13.05 0.48 12.50
N PRO A 251 -13.32 1.08 11.33
CA PRO A 251 -14.23 0.50 10.35
C PRO A 251 -13.81 -0.91 9.94
N GLU A 252 -14.78 -1.79 9.76
CA GLU A 252 -14.53 -3.19 9.36
C GLU A 252 -13.67 -3.28 8.08
N GLU A 253 -13.87 -2.39 7.13
CA GLU A 253 -13.12 -2.32 5.87
C GLU A 253 -11.62 -2.03 6.10
N VAL A 254 -11.30 -1.22 7.09
CA VAL A 254 -9.92 -0.94 7.49
C VAL A 254 -9.30 -2.17 8.14
N GLU A 255 -10.00 -2.80 9.11
CA GLU A 255 -9.55 -4.01 9.78
C GLU A 255 -9.33 -5.16 8.79
N ILE A 256 -10.24 -5.34 7.83
CA ILE A 256 -10.13 -6.35 6.78
C ILE A 256 -8.89 -6.12 5.91
N SER A 257 -8.63 -4.89 5.51
CA SER A 257 -7.47 -4.57 4.68
C SER A 257 -6.15 -4.84 5.41
N PHE A 258 -6.07 -4.49 6.71
CA PHE A 258 -4.91 -4.83 7.54
C PHE A 258 -4.74 -6.34 7.74
N ALA A 259 -5.82 -7.07 7.98
CA ALA A 259 -5.79 -8.52 8.16
C ALA A 259 -5.35 -9.27 6.89
N LYS A 260 -5.54 -8.68 5.71
CA LYS A 260 -5.18 -9.26 4.40
C LYS A 260 -3.85 -8.75 3.85
N LEU A 261 -3.14 -7.91 4.60
CA LEU A 261 -1.85 -7.38 4.18
C LEU A 261 -0.85 -8.52 3.91
N ASN A 262 -0.24 -8.55 2.73
CA ASN A 262 0.90 -9.41 2.46
C ASN A 262 2.14 -8.85 3.17
N TYR A 263 2.26 -9.14 4.47
CA TYR A 263 3.28 -8.56 5.32
C TYR A 263 4.73 -8.80 4.83
N PRO A 264 5.13 -10.00 4.34
CA PRO A 264 6.47 -10.19 3.80
C PRO A 264 6.82 -9.26 2.63
N LEU A 265 5.84 -8.96 1.77
CA LEU A 265 6.03 -8.04 0.65
C LEU A 265 6.02 -6.58 1.13
N TYR A 266 5.14 -6.26 2.08
CA TYR A 266 5.12 -4.95 2.73
C TYR A 266 6.46 -4.64 3.39
N ASP A 267 6.99 -5.55 4.22
CA ASP A 267 8.27 -5.40 4.92
C ASP A 267 9.46 -5.26 3.95
N LEU A 268 9.46 -6.01 2.86
CA LEU A 268 10.47 -5.89 1.80
C LEU A 268 10.55 -4.46 1.23
N MET A 269 9.39 -3.85 1.02
CA MET A 269 9.30 -2.57 0.31
C MET A 269 9.29 -1.38 1.26
N GLN A 270 8.39 -1.38 2.24
CA GLN A 270 8.16 -0.28 3.19
C GLN A 270 9.01 -0.40 4.45
N GLY A 271 9.35 -1.61 4.85
CA GLY A 271 9.92 -1.92 6.15
C GLY A 271 8.87 -2.42 7.14
N PRO A 272 9.24 -2.66 8.40
CA PRO A 272 8.40 -3.42 9.33
C PRO A 272 7.09 -2.73 9.74
N SER A 273 6.99 -1.40 9.61
CA SER A 273 5.76 -0.67 9.97
C SER A 273 5.81 0.79 9.49
N GLU A 274 4.67 1.51 9.56
CA GLU A 274 4.63 2.97 9.36
C GLU A 274 5.38 3.73 10.46
N PHE A 275 5.61 3.11 11.60
CA PHE A 275 6.42 3.67 12.69
C PHE A 275 7.92 3.50 12.43
N LYS A 276 8.34 2.43 11.76
CA LYS A 276 9.73 2.13 11.40
C LYS A 276 9.85 1.93 9.90
N VAL A 277 10.06 3.02 9.21
CA VAL A 277 10.25 3.03 7.75
C VAL A 277 11.60 2.45 7.36
N GLY A 278 11.65 1.69 6.29
CA GLY A 278 12.85 1.02 5.78
C GLY A 278 12.63 0.44 4.40
N GLY A 279 13.08 -0.80 4.19
CA GLY A 279 12.82 -1.55 2.96
C GLY A 279 13.46 -0.94 1.71
N ARG A 280 12.99 -1.40 0.54
CA ARG A 280 13.53 -0.96 -0.77
C ARG A 280 13.17 0.48 -1.12
N LEU A 281 12.16 1.05 -0.46
CA LEU A 281 11.70 2.41 -0.73
C LEU A 281 12.51 3.47 0.02
N ILE A 282 13.42 3.10 0.92
CA ILE A 282 14.07 4.01 1.87
C ILE A 282 14.77 5.21 1.21
N ASP A 283 15.29 5.05 0.00
CA ASP A 283 16.01 6.09 -0.75
C ASP A 283 15.16 6.72 -1.86
N TRP A 284 13.86 6.35 -1.96
CA TRP A 284 12.99 6.91 -3.00
C TRP A 284 12.68 8.37 -2.73
N ASP A 285 13.05 9.23 -3.69
CA ASP A 285 12.82 10.68 -3.66
C ASP A 285 12.67 11.20 -5.09
N ILE A 286 11.54 11.81 -5.38
CA ILE A 286 11.22 12.43 -6.67
C ILE A 286 10.90 13.92 -6.52
N THR A 287 11.22 14.54 -5.38
CA THR A 287 10.88 15.93 -5.08
C THR A 287 11.34 16.88 -6.20
N ASP A 288 12.57 16.70 -6.69
CA ASP A 288 13.13 17.53 -7.77
C ASP A 288 12.44 17.33 -9.14
N ARG A 289 11.66 16.25 -9.27
CA ARG A 289 10.96 15.89 -10.51
C ARG A 289 9.48 16.26 -10.51
N LEU A 290 8.92 16.74 -9.40
CA LEU A 290 7.50 17.09 -9.31
C LEU A 290 7.10 18.15 -10.35
N SER A 291 8.01 19.07 -10.70
CA SER A 291 7.77 20.07 -11.76
C SER A 291 7.66 19.48 -13.18
N GLU A 292 7.99 18.21 -13.39
CA GLU A 292 7.77 17.50 -14.66
C GLU A 292 6.31 17.04 -14.82
N ILE A 293 5.55 16.97 -13.72
CA ILE A 293 4.14 16.56 -13.73
C ILE A 293 3.30 17.77 -14.18
N SER A 294 2.69 17.65 -15.35
CA SER A 294 1.83 18.67 -15.97
C SER A 294 0.35 18.24 -15.99
N ALA A 295 0.02 17.02 -15.58
CA ALA A 295 -1.35 16.59 -15.40
C ALA A 295 -1.99 17.36 -14.22
N PRO A 296 -3.25 17.82 -14.32
CA PRO A 296 -3.95 18.44 -13.19
C PRO A 296 -3.87 17.56 -11.96
N THR A 297 -3.31 18.07 -10.86
CA THR A 297 -3.00 17.27 -9.69
C THR A 297 -3.62 17.84 -8.42
N LEU A 298 -4.33 17.01 -7.65
CA LEU A 298 -4.82 17.32 -6.31
C LEU A 298 -4.01 16.52 -5.28
N MET A 299 -3.35 17.21 -4.36
CA MET A 299 -2.72 16.59 -3.20
C MET A 299 -3.60 16.77 -1.96
N VAL A 300 -3.89 15.69 -1.25
CA VAL A 300 -4.74 15.64 -0.05
C VAL A 300 -3.93 15.11 1.12
N GLY A 301 -3.66 15.96 2.11
CA GLY A 301 -2.99 15.61 3.36
C GLY A 301 -3.89 15.80 4.57
N ALA A 302 -3.48 15.26 5.71
CA ALA A 302 -4.20 15.38 6.98
C ALA A 302 -3.25 15.81 8.12
N THR A 303 -3.78 16.60 9.06
CA THR A 303 -2.97 17.21 10.16
C THR A 303 -2.45 16.19 11.19
N HIS A 304 -3.00 14.99 11.20
CA HIS A 304 -2.61 13.93 12.14
C HIS A 304 -2.00 12.71 11.44
N ASP A 305 -1.65 12.86 10.17
CA ASP A 305 -1.08 11.81 9.35
C ASP A 305 0.34 11.43 9.79
N THR A 306 0.81 10.29 9.31
CA THR A 306 2.23 9.92 9.33
C THR A 306 3.05 10.73 8.33
N MET A 307 2.40 11.31 7.32
CA MET A 307 3.02 12.21 6.33
C MET A 307 3.00 13.66 6.82
N ASP A 308 4.12 14.39 6.66
CA ASP A 308 4.18 15.83 7.02
C ASP A 308 3.22 16.64 6.14
N PRO A 309 2.16 17.25 6.71
CA PRO A 309 1.22 18.06 5.93
C PRO A 309 1.88 19.30 5.30
N GLU A 310 2.90 19.86 5.95
CA GLU A 310 3.64 21.01 5.42
C GLU A 310 4.54 20.59 4.25
N ALA A 311 5.10 19.37 4.28
CA ALA A 311 5.81 18.82 3.14
C ALA A 311 4.87 18.60 1.94
N MET A 312 3.70 18.01 2.17
CA MET A 312 2.70 17.81 1.12
C MET A 312 2.29 19.15 0.50
N LYS A 313 2.07 20.19 1.32
CA LYS A 313 1.76 21.53 0.82
C LYS A 313 2.89 22.13 -0.02
N ARG A 314 4.14 22.05 0.45
CA ARG A 314 5.30 22.51 -0.32
C ARG A 314 5.44 21.76 -1.65
N GLN A 315 5.18 20.46 -1.63
CA GLN A 315 5.28 19.61 -2.82
C GLN A 315 4.14 19.87 -3.80
N SER A 316 2.92 20.18 -3.32
CA SER A 316 1.83 20.59 -4.22
C SER A 316 2.14 21.89 -4.98
N ASP A 317 2.92 22.80 -4.39
CA ASP A 317 3.35 24.05 -5.05
C ASP A 317 4.44 23.80 -6.13
N LEU A 318 5.05 22.61 -6.18
CA LEU A 318 6.05 22.21 -7.17
C LEU A 318 5.44 21.55 -8.42
N VAL A 319 4.27 20.97 -8.31
CA VAL A 319 3.54 20.39 -9.45
C VAL A 319 3.03 21.55 -10.33
N GLN A 320 3.10 21.39 -11.62
CA GLN A 320 2.60 22.42 -12.54
C GLN A 320 1.06 22.52 -12.47
N ASP A 321 0.54 23.77 -12.50
CA ASP A 321 -0.90 24.08 -12.56
C ASP A 321 -1.52 23.69 -13.92
#